data_6b9aeb9f21bb9b6dce3120b56547b7bf
#
_entry.id   6b9aeb9f21bb9b6dce3120b56547b7bf
#
_cell.length_a   1.000
_cell.length_b   1.000
_cell.length_c   1.000
_cell.angle_alpha   90.00
_cell.angle_beta   90.00
_cell.angle_gamma   90.00
#
_symmetry.space_group_name_H-M   'P 1'
#
loop_
_entity.id
_entity.type
_entity.pdbx_description
1 polymer ?
#
loop_
_entity_poly.entity_id
_entity_poly.type
_entity_poly.pdbx_seq_one_letter_code
_entity_poly.pdbx_strand_id
1 'polypeptide(L)'
;MIDRSDKLPVVRQCELLNLSRSSVYSVPQPVSEGDLALMRRIDELHLNHPFAGARMLRDFLGLAGIQVGRRHVSTLMRTMGIEALYRRPNTSRKHPGHPVFPYLLRGLDIRRANQV
;
A
#
# COMPACT_ATOMS: atom_id res chain seq x y z
N MET A 1 2.03 -4.40 -26.70
CA MET A 1 1.21 -5.56 -26.34
C MET A 1 1.68 -6.73 -27.17
N ILE A 2 1.92 -7.90 -26.58
CA ILE A 2 2.48 -9.05 -27.33
C ILE A 2 1.36 -9.69 -28.12
N ASP A 3 1.56 -9.85 -29.44
CA ASP A 3 0.65 -10.52 -30.34
C ASP A 3 1.22 -11.90 -30.72
N ARG A 4 0.48 -12.95 -30.41
CA ARG A 4 0.87 -14.35 -30.71
C ARG A 4 0.69 -14.72 -32.19
N SER A 5 -0.10 -13.92 -32.93
CA SER A 5 -0.39 -14.12 -34.36
C SER A 5 0.52 -13.30 -35.28
N ASP A 6 1.39 -12.46 -34.70
CA ASP A 6 2.32 -11.65 -35.48
C ASP A 6 3.39 -12.51 -36.17
N LYS A 7 3.93 -12.02 -37.28
CA LYS A 7 5.06 -12.62 -37.99
C LYS A 7 6.33 -12.71 -37.12
N LEU A 8 6.45 -11.85 -36.11
CA LEU A 8 7.58 -11.81 -35.20
C LEU A 8 7.38 -12.86 -34.10
N PRO A 9 8.33 -13.79 -33.88
CA PRO A 9 8.21 -14.78 -32.81
C PRO A 9 8.03 -14.13 -31.43
N VAL A 10 7.17 -14.71 -30.58
CA VAL A 10 6.93 -14.21 -29.22
C VAL A 10 8.21 -13.99 -28.42
N VAL A 11 9.22 -14.82 -28.62
CA VAL A 11 10.55 -14.67 -27.97
C VAL A 11 11.17 -13.33 -28.32
N ARG A 12 11.17 -12.98 -29.60
CA ARG A 12 11.75 -11.71 -30.08
C ARG A 12 10.94 -10.50 -29.63
N GLN A 13 9.61 -10.62 -29.58
CA GLN A 13 8.75 -9.58 -29.03
C GLN A 13 9.05 -9.34 -27.53
N CYS A 14 9.26 -10.41 -26.75
CA CYS A 14 9.63 -10.31 -25.34
C CYS A 14 10.98 -9.61 -25.14
N GLU A 15 11.98 -9.95 -25.96
CA GLU A 15 13.29 -9.31 -25.92
C GLU A 15 13.21 -7.81 -26.21
N LEU A 16 12.49 -7.41 -27.26
CA LEU A 16 12.32 -6.01 -27.65
C LEU A 16 11.57 -5.19 -26.60
N LEU A 17 10.63 -5.82 -25.90
CA LEU A 17 9.82 -5.18 -24.84
C LEU A 17 10.46 -5.31 -23.44
N ASN A 18 11.62 -5.97 -23.35
CA ASN A 18 12.29 -6.27 -22.07
C ASN A 18 11.37 -6.97 -21.05
N LEU A 19 10.54 -7.90 -21.55
CA LEU A 19 9.59 -8.66 -20.74
C LEU A 19 10.06 -10.09 -20.54
N SER A 20 9.81 -10.65 -19.36
CA SER A 20 10.04 -12.07 -19.13
C SER A 20 9.07 -12.91 -19.97
N ARG A 21 9.60 -13.89 -20.70
CA ARG A 21 8.80 -14.84 -21.48
C ARG A 21 7.76 -15.57 -20.61
N SER A 22 8.11 -15.91 -19.37
CA SER A 22 7.20 -16.56 -18.44
C SER A 22 5.97 -15.71 -18.11
N SER A 23 6.13 -14.38 -18.03
CA SER A 23 5.01 -13.45 -17.78
C SER A 23 3.99 -13.45 -18.90
N VAL A 24 4.41 -13.70 -20.15
CA VAL A 24 3.51 -13.74 -21.33
C VAL A 24 2.66 -14.99 -21.35
N TYR A 25 3.17 -16.09 -20.82
CA TYR A 25 2.45 -17.36 -20.75
C TYR A 25 1.77 -17.57 -19.40
N SER A 26 2.01 -16.70 -18.42
CA SER A 26 1.33 -16.75 -17.12
C SER A 26 -0.14 -16.38 -17.28
N VAL A 27 -1.01 -17.33 -17.02
CA VAL A 27 -2.46 -17.08 -16.94
C VAL A 27 -2.77 -16.74 -15.48
N PRO A 28 -3.37 -15.56 -15.19
CA PRO A 28 -3.79 -15.23 -13.84
C PRO A 28 -4.76 -16.32 -13.31
N GLN A 29 -4.43 -16.93 -12.20
CA GLN A 29 -5.33 -17.88 -11.56
C GLN A 29 -6.51 -17.12 -10.94
N PRO A 30 -7.75 -17.58 -11.15
CA PRO A 30 -8.91 -16.98 -10.50
C PRO A 30 -8.80 -17.17 -8.98
N VAL A 31 -9.32 -16.20 -8.24
CA VAL A 31 -9.39 -16.27 -6.77
C VAL A 31 -10.29 -17.45 -6.38
N SER A 32 -9.85 -18.27 -5.42
CA SER A 32 -10.64 -19.43 -4.97
C SER A 32 -11.95 -18.97 -4.31
N GLU A 33 -13.00 -19.81 -4.35
CA GLU A 33 -14.27 -19.51 -3.67
C GLU A 33 -14.09 -19.32 -2.17
N GLY A 34 -13.19 -20.10 -1.55
CA GLY A 34 -12.84 -19.95 -0.13
C GLY A 34 -12.22 -18.57 0.16
N ASP A 35 -11.33 -18.11 -0.72
CA ASP A 35 -10.74 -16.78 -0.58
C ASP A 35 -11.75 -15.66 -0.80
N LEU A 36 -12.68 -15.83 -1.74
CA LEU A 36 -13.77 -14.88 -1.96
C LEU A 36 -14.69 -14.79 -0.73
N ALA A 37 -15.01 -15.91 -0.09
CA ALA A 37 -15.78 -15.92 1.15
C ALA A 37 -15.02 -15.22 2.29
N LEU A 38 -13.72 -15.48 2.42
CA LEU A 38 -12.85 -14.79 3.38
C LEU A 38 -12.77 -13.28 3.11
N MET A 39 -12.62 -12.87 1.86
CA MET A 39 -12.59 -11.47 1.46
C MET A 39 -13.87 -10.74 1.87
N ARG A 40 -15.05 -11.33 1.62
CA ARG A 40 -16.32 -10.75 2.07
C ARG A 40 -16.38 -10.59 3.58
N ARG A 41 -15.90 -11.59 4.33
CA ARG A 41 -15.88 -11.52 5.79
C ARG A 41 -14.89 -10.49 6.31
N ILE A 42 -13.73 -10.36 5.67
CA ILE A 42 -12.74 -9.32 5.98
C ILE A 42 -13.31 -7.92 5.73
N ASP A 43 -14.04 -7.74 4.62
CA ASP A 43 -14.69 -6.49 4.27
C ASP A 43 -15.73 -6.06 5.33
N GLU A 44 -16.62 -6.96 5.72
CA GLU A 44 -17.59 -6.73 6.81
C GLU A 44 -16.90 -6.32 8.12
N LEU A 45 -15.82 -7.03 8.50
CA LEU A 45 -15.07 -6.73 9.70
C LEU A 45 -14.34 -5.38 9.61
N HIS A 46 -13.83 -5.03 8.43
CA HIS A 46 -13.16 -3.76 8.20
C HIS A 46 -14.13 -2.58 8.23
N LEU A 47 -15.35 -2.73 7.70
CA LEU A 47 -16.40 -1.71 7.81
C LEU A 47 -16.75 -1.41 9.27
N ASN A 48 -16.80 -2.42 10.13
CA ASN A 48 -17.07 -2.26 11.55
C ASN A 48 -15.86 -1.76 12.35
N HIS A 49 -14.66 -2.12 11.91
CA HIS A 49 -13.39 -1.83 12.59
C HIS A 49 -12.33 -1.32 11.58
N PRO A 50 -12.46 -0.09 11.06
CA PRO A 50 -11.57 0.42 10.01
C PRO A 50 -10.09 0.50 10.41
N PHE A 51 -9.81 0.57 11.70
CA PHE A 51 -8.46 0.59 12.27
C PHE A 51 -7.81 -0.78 12.37
N ALA A 52 -8.58 -1.87 12.12
CA ALA A 52 -8.10 -3.23 12.28
C ALA A 52 -7.12 -3.61 11.16
N GLY A 53 -5.89 -3.91 11.52
CA GLY A 53 -4.90 -4.48 10.61
C GLY A 53 -4.96 -6.01 10.56
N ALA A 54 -4.13 -6.62 9.70
CA ALA A 54 -4.15 -8.06 9.43
C ALA A 54 -4.02 -8.98 10.66
N ARG A 55 -3.38 -8.50 11.75
CA ARG A 55 -3.31 -9.28 13.00
C ARG A 55 -4.65 -9.32 13.70
N MET A 56 -5.27 -8.15 13.87
CA MET A 56 -6.56 -8.01 14.55
C MET A 56 -7.68 -8.69 13.76
N LEU A 57 -7.69 -8.52 12.43
CA LEU A 57 -8.65 -9.20 11.55
C LEU A 57 -8.51 -10.73 11.62
N ARG A 58 -7.27 -11.26 11.67
CA ARG A 58 -7.06 -12.70 11.93
C ARG A 58 -7.67 -13.13 13.25
N ASP A 59 -7.49 -12.36 14.31
CA ASP A 59 -8.02 -12.70 15.63
C ASP A 59 -9.55 -12.66 15.66
N PHE A 60 -10.17 -11.68 14.99
CA PHE A 60 -11.62 -11.61 14.80
C PHE A 60 -12.16 -12.81 14.00
N LEU A 61 -11.46 -13.20 12.93
CA LEU A 61 -11.82 -14.39 12.16
C LEU A 61 -11.69 -15.67 13.02
N GLY A 62 -10.65 -15.75 13.85
CA GLY A 62 -10.46 -16.85 14.79
C GLY A 62 -11.58 -16.96 15.82
N LEU A 63 -12.06 -15.83 16.36
CA LEU A 63 -13.23 -15.77 17.26
C LEU A 63 -14.52 -16.24 16.56
N ALA A 64 -14.63 -16.00 15.25
CA ALA A 64 -15.73 -16.49 14.43
C ALA A 64 -15.57 -17.96 13.97
N GLY A 65 -14.53 -18.66 14.48
CA GLY A 65 -14.26 -20.07 14.16
C GLY A 65 -13.48 -20.29 12.85
N ILE A 66 -13.05 -19.22 12.19
CA ILE A 66 -12.31 -19.29 10.91
C ILE A 66 -10.81 -19.22 11.18
N GLN A 67 -10.11 -20.35 11.07
CA GLN A 67 -8.67 -20.45 11.30
C GLN A 67 -7.89 -20.06 10.06
N VAL A 68 -7.28 -18.87 10.05
CA VAL A 68 -6.49 -18.35 8.94
C VAL A 68 -5.16 -17.78 9.41
N GLY A 69 -4.13 -17.89 8.59
CA GLY A 69 -2.82 -17.33 8.88
C GLY A 69 -2.77 -15.82 8.62
N ARG A 70 -2.02 -15.07 9.45
CA ARG A 70 -1.82 -13.63 9.29
C ARG A 70 -1.34 -13.23 7.88
N ARG A 71 -0.42 -14.00 7.28
CA ARG A 71 0.11 -13.71 5.95
C ARG A 71 -0.98 -13.80 4.89
N HIS A 72 -1.87 -14.79 5.02
CA HIS A 72 -2.99 -14.98 4.11
C HIS A 72 -3.95 -13.80 4.19
N VAL A 73 -4.37 -13.41 5.40
CA VAL A 73 -5.20 -12.20 5.62
C VAL A 73 -4.54 -10.95 5.04
N SER A 74 -3.24 -10.75 5.27
CA SER A 74 -2.50 -9.60 4.71
C SER A 74 -2.46 -9.60 3.18
N THR A 75 -2.37 -10.78 2.55
CA THR A 75 -2.41 -10.92 1.08
C THR A 75 -3.79 -10.57 0.54
N LEU A 76 -4.86 -11.09 1.18
CA LEU A 76 -6.24 -10.79 0.79
C LEU A 76 -6.55 -9.30 0.94
N MET A 77 -6.18 -8.67 2.07
CA MET A 77 -6.31 -7.22 2.26
C MET A 77 -5.65 -6.42 1.13
N ARG A 78 -4.42 -6.81 0.75
CA ARG A 78 -3.70 -6.15 -0.35
C ARG A 78 -4.41 -6.33 -1.68
N THR A 79 -4.93 -7.52 -1.96
CA THR A 79 -5.70 -7.81 -3.18
C THR A 79 -6.99 -7.00 -3.25
N MET A 80 -7.63 -6.77 -2.10
CA MET A 80 -8.84 -5.95 -1.97
C MET A 80 -8.55 -4.43 -1.94
N GLY A 81 -7.28 -4.03 -1.78
CA GLY A 81 -6.90 -2.63 -1.61
C GLY A 81 -7.29 -2.03 -0.25
N ILE A 82 -7.48 -2.89 0.77
CA ILE A 82 -7.88 -2.48 2.13
C ILE A 82 -6.64 -2.28 3.00
N GLU A 83 -6.59 -1.13 3.68
CA GLU A 83 -5.56 -0.79 4.66
C GLU A 83 -6.19 -0.32 5.98
N ALA A 84 -5.53 -0.63 7.10
CA ALA A 84 -5.96 -0.14 8.41
C ALA A 84 -5.83 1.39 8.47
N LEU A 85 -6.89 2.06 8.88
CA LEU A 85 -6.89 3.50 9.09
C LEU A 85 -6.23 3.82 10.43
N TYR A 86 -5.13 4.55 10.40
CA TYR A 86 -4.45 5.05 11.58
C TYR A 86 -3.92 6.46 11.36
N ARG A 87 -3.77 7.18 12.45
CA ARG A 87 -3.17 8.51 12.40
C ARG A 87 -1.70 8.40 12.00
N ARG A 88 -1.37 8.91 10.83
CA ARG A 88 0.04 8.97 10.38
C ARG A 88 0.84 9.92 11.28
N PRO A 89 2.13 9.62 11.55
CA PRO A 89 2.98 10.53 12.30
C PRO A 89 3.09 11.87 11.57
N ASN A 90 3.09 12.96 12.34
CA ASN A 90 3.29 14.29 11.79
C ASN A 90 4.76 14.45 11.39
N THR A 91 5.05 14.41 10.10
CA THR A 91 6.40 14.57 9.55
C THR A 91 6.93 15.99 9.64
N SER A 92 6.06 16.98 9.85
CA SER A 92 6.43 18.39 10.04
C SER A 92 6.79 18.73 11.50
N ARG A 93 6.69 17.77 12.42
CA ARG A 93 7.05 18.00 13.80
C ARG A 93 8.55 18.14 13.94
N LYS A 94 8.97 19.27 14.49
CA LYS A 94 10.37 19.54 14.82
C LYS A 94 10.93 18.45 15.74
N HIS A 95 12.13 17.96 15.41
CA HIS A 95 12.86 17.04 16.29
C HIS A 95 13.34 17.79 17.56
N PRO A 96 13.19 17.21 18.76
CA PRO A 96 13.59 17.89 20.02
C PRO A 96 15.05 18.34 20.07
N GLY A 97 15.93 17.60 19.39
CA GLY A 97 17.37 17.94 19.32
C GLY A 97 17.75 18.99 18.28
N HIS A 98 16.80 19.50 17.49
CA HIS A 98 17.11 20.55 16.53
C HIS A 98 17.19 21.92 17.25
N PRO A 99 18.32 22.66 17.12
CA PRO A 99 18.44 23.99 17.71
C PRO A 99 17.40 24.93 17.09
N VAL A 100 16.81 25.77 17.93
CA VAL A 100 15.94 26.87 17.49
C VAL A 100 16.77 28.12 17.41
N PHE A 101 17.06 28.57 16.21
CA PHE A 101 17.71 29.85 16.02
C PHE A 101 16.67 30.97 16.12
N PRO A 102 17.00 32.07 16.85
CA PRO A 102 16.12 33.23 16.89
C PRO A 102 16.01 33.87 15.51
N TYR A 103 14.86 34.46 15.23
CA TYR A 103 14.68 35.22 13.99
C TYR A 103 15.66 36.39 13.99
N LEU A 104 16.56 36.41 13.00
CA LEU A 104 17.67 37.38 12.94
C LEU A 104 17.20 38.86 12.89
N LEU A 105 16.03 39.10 12.33
CA LEU A 105 15.45 40.44 12.21
C LEU A 105 14.57 40.84 13.40
N ARG A 106 14.51 40.01 14.45
CA ARG A 106 13.72 40.31 15.64
C ARG A 106 14.27 41.56 16.35
N GLY A 107 13.45 42.61 16.42
CA GLY A 107 13.83 43.89 17.08
C GLY A 107 14.60 44.83 16.18
N LEU A 108 14.83 44.51 14.92
CA LEU A 108 15.42 45.40 13.94
C LEU A 108 14.34 46.37 13.41
N ASP A 109 14.56 47.68 13.57
CA ASP A 109 13.68 48.71 13.03
C ASP A 109 14.04 48.94 11.54
N ILE A 110 13.23 48.30 10.65
CA ILE A 110 13.46 48.37 9.21
C ILE A 110 12.83 49.65 8.68
N ARG A 111 13.63 50.64 8.35
CA ARG A 111 13.19 52.00 7.88
C ARG A 111 13.41 52.23 6.38
N ARG A 112 14.14 51.37 5.69
CA ARG A 112 14.46 51.53 4.27
C ARG A 112 14.29 50.20 3.53
N ALA A 113 13.98 50.33 2.22
CA ALA A 113 14.06 49.18 1.32
C ALA A 113 15.53 48.69 1.26
N ASN A 114 15.73 47.39 1.18
CA ASN A 114 17.06 46.72 1.15
C ASN A 114 17.95 46.99 2.36
N GLN A 115 17.39 47.19 3.55
CA GLN A 115 18.13 47.33 4.80
C GLN A 115 18.63 46.00 5.37
N VAL A 116 18.19 44.86 4.81
CA VAL A 116 18.45 43.50 5.31
C VAL A 116 19.42 42.79 4.37
#